data_a128bd7033e0a7473a507ea02ec5b6fb
#
_entry.id   a128bd7033e0a7473a507ea02ec5b6fb
#
_cell.length_a   1.000
_cell.length_b   1.000
_cell.length_c   1.000
_cell.angle_alpha   90.00
_cell.angle_beta   90.00
_cell.angle_gamma   90.00
#
_symmetry.space_group_name_H-M   'P 1'
#
loop_
_entity.id
_entity.type
_entity.pdbx_description
1 polymer ?
#
loop_
_entity_poly.entity_id
_entity_poly.type
_entity_poly.pdbx_seq_one_letter_code
_entity_poly.pdbx_strand_id
1 'polypeptide(L)'
;MRIKFISILILMLIPGHWVRNCALAQATGEKPAMVVGIIVDGMKYEWIEHYWSLFGEGGIKKLIKQGTSYSDASVPFLFADVGSSHASISTGAPPAINGIVSENWYSRLRREPVNCTKDFLSRSIGGNNGNAKHSASQLLSNTIGDQLILSSNYSSKVISVSFRPEPAILLEGHLPGSAYWFDAPSGNWITSSQYANILPEWVTNFNSRNSAAHYLTRDWELLLAENLYSGCPPDDNGLETGFYNQFKTFPYSLSRIRRESLGQDNEIIGMTPFGNTLTTDFALAAFLEEGLGKDQSTDILWVSYTAIDRITKLFGPDSREVADALLRLDMDLQRLIYQIEETLGKDKALIFLTSTHGASMDPDYSRALNLPGGFFRYRNAVSLLNSFLGAIYGEGNWVETYVKNQLYLNETLIDQKNLSFTLIQDQAARFLTHFDGVARAIPADRLIKGEVTSLWGDMVQNSFNPDRTGDIILILQPGWIDEENTDSDSRSPYSYDTHIPMIWYGWKTSKQTIHRPVTILDIAPTLSGILNITAPSGATGKILFDLIK
;
A
#
# COMPACT_ATOMS: atom_id res chain seq x y z
N MET A 1 99.59 -3.60 21.36
CA MET A 1 98.41 -4.03 22.12
C MET A 1 97.24 -4.09 21.11
N ARG A 2 96.95 -5.28 20.57
CA ARG A 2 95.92 -5.49 19.53
C ARG A 2 94.76 -6.24 20.15
N ILE A 3 93.62 -5.58 20.21
CA ILE A 3 92.36 -6.16 20.67
C ILE A 3 91.64 -6.72 19.46
N LYS A 4 91.41 -8.03 19.45
CA LYS A 4 90.59 -8.73 18.45
C LYS A 4 89.15 -8.65 18.84
N PHE A 5 88.32 -8.05 17.99
CA PHE A 5 86.85 -8.15 18.09
C PHE A 5 86.39 -9.48 17.47
N ILE A 6 85.69 -10.26 18.30
CA ILE A 6 85.02 -11.48 17.87
C ILE A 6 83.55 -11.10 17.64
N SER A 7 83.12 -11.12 16.39
CA SER A 7 81.70 -10.91 16.02
C SER A 7 80.94 -12.23 16.21
N ILE A 8 80.05 -12.28 17.17
CA ILE A 8 79.09 -13.39 17.38
C ILE A 8 77.86 -13.10 16.49
N LEU A 9 77.68 -13.93 15.50
CA LEU A 9 76.50 -13.92 14.60
C LEU A 9 75.39 -14.66 15.34
N ILE A 10 74.39 -13.97 15.89
CA ILE A 10 73.18 -14.58 16.49
C ILE A 10 72.19 -14.76 15.33
N LEU A 11 71.98 -16.04 14.96
CA LEU A 11 70.92 -16.47 14.03
C LEU A 11 69.63 -16.49 14.82
N MET A 12 68.75 -15.48 14.65
CA MET A 12 67.40 -15.51 15.13
C MET A 12 66.55 -16.43 14.28
N LEU A 13 66.25 -17.61 14.77
CA LEU A 13 65.18 -18.51 14.29
C LEU A 13 63.85 -17.79 14.56
N ILE A 14 63.22 -17.24 13.55
CA ILE A 14 61.84 -16.74 13.56
C ILE A 14 60.94 -17.96 13.42
N PRO A 15 60.14 -18.34 14.44
CA PRO A 15 59.16 -19.39 14.25
C PRO A 15 58.08 -18.85 13.27
N GLY A 16 57.93 -19.60 12.14
CA GLY A 16 56.88 -19.28 11.16
C GLY A 16 55.53 -19.18 11.83
N HIS A 17 55.02 -17.98 11.92
CA HIS A 17 53.64 -17.77 12.25
C HIS A 17 52.81 -18.25 11.05
N TRP A 18 52.21 -19.42 11.26
CA TRP A 18 51.09 -19.84 10.44
C TRP A 18 49.99 -18.79 10.61
N VAL A 19 49.91 -17.84 9.69
CA VAL A 19 48.72 -17.04 9.50
C VAL A 19 47.64 -18.02 9.07
N ARG A 20 46.90 -18.55 10.04
CA ARG A 20 45.60 -19.13 9.77
C ARG A 20 44.76 -17.98 9.20
N ASN A 21 44.61 -17.98 7.90
CA ASN A 21 43.48 -17.32 7.26
C ASN A 21 42.21 -17.93 7.89
N CYS A 22 41.74 -17.33 8.99
CA CYS A 22 40.35 -17.40 9.34
C CYS A 22 39.62 -16.69 8.21
N ALA A 23 39.35 -17.38 7.11
CA ALA A 23 38.18 -17.08 6.34
C ALA A 23 37.04 -17.19 7.37
N LEU A 24 36.56 -16.06 7.83
CA LEU A 24 35.23 -15.94 8.38
C LEU A 24 34.35 -16.47 7.24
N ALA A 25 34.07 -17.77 7.25
CA ALA A 25 32.91 -18.29 6.58
C ALA A 25 31.75 -17.52 7.22
N GLN A 26 31.36 -16.39 6.63
CA GLN A 26 30.01 -15.90 6.82
C GLN A 26 29.18 -17.16 6.53
N ALA A 27 28.53 -17.66 7.56
CA ALA A 27 27.47 -18.63 7.39
C ALA A 27 26.44 -17.89 6.51
N THR A 28 26.54 -18.08 5.20
CA THR A 28 25.51 -17.67 4.27
C THR A 28 24.33 -18.52 4.59
N GLY A 29 23.50 -18.05 5.53
CA GLY A 29 22.22 -18.68 5.82
C GLY A 29 21.52 -18.86 4.49
N GLU A 30 20.99 -20.05 4.24
CA GLU A 30 20.23 -20.31 3.02
C GLU A 30 19.14 -19.25 2.90
N LYS A 31 19.10 -18.51 1.78
CA LYS A 31 18.10 -17.49 1.48
C LYS A 31 16.98 -18.10 0.64
N PRO A 32 15.76 -17.54 0.66
CA PRO A 32 14.73 -17.96 -0.28
C PRO A 32 15.19 -17.65 -1.72
N ALA A 33 14.82 -18.49 -2.67
CA ALA A 33 15.07 -18.24 -4.09
C ALA A 33 14.28 -17.01 -4.57
N MET A 34 13.08 -16.81 -4.00
CA MET A 34 12.22 -15.67 -4.31
C MET A 34 11.41 -15.25 -3.09
N VAL A 35 11.15 -13.95 -2.97
CA VAL A 35 10.14 -13.36 -2.08
C VAL A 35 8.94 -12.96 -2.92
N VAL A 36 7.73 -13.30 -2.46
CA VAL A 36 6.48 -12.87 -3.08
C VAL A 36 5.68 -12.06 -2.08
N GLY A 37 5.54 -10.76 -2.32
CA GLY A 37 4.72 -9.87 -1.53
C GLY A 37 3.34 -9.71 -2.17
N ILE A 38 2.31 -10.21 -1.49
CA ILE A 38 0.92 -10.11 -1.90
C ILE A 38 0.25 -9.04 -1.04
N ILE A 39 -0.20 -7.96 -1.67
CA ILE A 39 -0.91 -6.87 -1.01
C ILE A 39 -2.34 -6.82 -1.56
N VAL A 40 -3.34 -6.84 -0.68
CA VAL A 40 -4.75 -6.74 -1.05
C VAL A 40 -5.31 -5.44 -0.48
N ASP A 41 -5.59 -4.47 -1.35
CA ASP A 41 -6.09 -3.17 -0.90
C ASP A 41 -7.46 -3.31 -0.25
N GLY A 42 -7.61 -2.71 0.93
CA GLY A 42 -8.87 -2.65 1.66
C GLY A 42 -9.35 -3.96 2.27
N MET A 43 -8.48 -4.97 2.41
CA MET A 43 -8.85 -6.26 2.99
C MET A 43 -8.86 -6.23 4.51
N LYS A 44 -10.04 -6.35 5.12
CA LYS A 44 -10.19 -6.48 6.57
C LYS A 44 -9.74 -7.87 7.06
N TYR A 45 -9.15 -7.91 8.27
CA TYR A 45 -8.80 -9.18 8.91
C TYR A 45 -10.04 -10.06 9.15
N GLU A 46 -11.14 -9.45 9.60
CA GLU A 46 -12.37 -10.12 9.96
C GLU A 46 -13.03 -10.88 8.80
N TRP A 47 -12.79 -10.46 7.56
CA TRP A 47 -13.32 -11.17 6.39
C TRP A 47 -12.74 -12.58 6.25
N ILE A 48 -11.51 -12.82 6.72
CA ILE A 48 -10.91 -14.15 6.72
C ILE A 48 -11.75 -15.11 7.57
N GLU A 49 -12.14 -14.68 8.76
CA GLU A 49 -12.96 -15.52 9.66
C GLU A 49 -14.39 -15.64 9.13
N HIS A 50 -14.97 -14.54 8.68
CA HIS A 50 -16.36 -14.48 8.20
C HIS A 50 -16.59 -15.42 7.01
N TYR A 51 -15.68 -15.39 6.02
CA TYR A 51 -15.80 -16.20 4.81
C TYR A 51 -14.99 -17.51 4.86
N TRP A 52 -14.48 -17.89 6.04
CA TRP A 52 -13.61 -19.06 6.17
C TRP A 52 -14.18 -20.33 5.56
N SER A 53 -15.47 -20.63 5.78
CA SER A 53 -16.12 -21.84 5.27
C SER A 53 -16.19 -21.88 3.73
N LEU A 54 -16.21 -20.73 3.08
CA LEU A 54 -16.40 -20.56 1.64
C LEU A 54 -15.09 -20.56 0.85
N PHE A 55 -13.96 -20.24 1.48
CA PHE A 55 -12.65 -20.28 0.80
C PHE A 55 -12.26 -21.70 0.38
N GLY A 56 -11.49 -21.81 -0.69
CA GLY A 56 -10.84 -23.04 -1.12
C GLY A 56 -9.69 -23.46 -0.21
N GLU A 57 -9.16 -24.65 -0.39
CA GLU A 57 -8.04 -25.15 0.42
C GLU A 57 -6.65 -24.68 -0.09
N GLY A 58 -6.56 -24.12 -1.27
CA GLY A 58 -5.30 -23.79 -1.94
C GLY A 58 -4.83 -22.34 -1.87
N GLY A 59 -5.71 -21.41 -1.48
CA GLY A 59 -5.46 -19.98 -1.36
C GLY A 59 -5.21 -19.54 0.09
N ILE A 60 -6.07 -18.68 0.61
CA ILE A 60 -5.96 -18.08 1.96
C ILE A 60 -5.88 -19.16 3.05
N LYS A 61 -6.70 -20.21 2.95
CA LYS A 61 -6.64 -21.32 3.92
C LYS A 61 -5.28 -22.02 3.92
N LYS A 62 -4.66 -22.22 2.77
CA LYS A 62 -3.32 -22.82 2.68
C LYS A 62 -2.29 -21.96 3.38
N LEU A 63 -2.28 -20.66 3.12
CA LEU A 63 -1.36 -19.72 3.75
C LEU A 63 -1.47 -19.77 5.29
N ILE A 64 -2.69 -19.75 5.84
CA ILE A 64 -2.92 -19.78 7.29
C ILE A 64 -2.65 -21.16 7.90
N LYS A 65 -3.14 -22.24 7.27
CA LYS A 65 -3.01 -23.59 7.82
C LYS A 65 -1.57 -24.11 7.83
N GLN A 66 -0.70 -23.60 6.97
CA GLN A 66 0.67 -24.08 6.79
C GLN A 66 1.74 -23.03 7.12
N GLY A 67 1.36 -21.76 7.25
CA GLY A 67 2.25 -20.63 7.50
C GLY A 67 2.15 -20.04 8.91
N THR A 68 2.79 -18.90 9.09
CA THR A 68 2.72 -18.06 10.30
C THR A 68 1.74 -16.92 10.06
N SER A 69 0.71 -16.80 10.88
CA SER A 69 -0.25 -15.69 10.84
C SER A 69 -0.17 -14.84 12.11
N TYR A 70 -0.27 -13.53 11.95
CA TYR A 70 -0.36 -12.56 13.05
C TYR A 70 -1.81 -12.10 13.15
N SER A 71 -2.43 -12.32 14.31
CA SER A 71 -3.84 -11.96 14.54
C SER A 71 -4.03 -10.51 15.00
N ASP A 72 -2.94 -9.79 15.29
CA ASP A 72 -2.96 -8.39 15.73
C ASP A 72 -1.97 -7.57 14.87
N ALA A 73 -2.24 -7.56 13.56
CA ALA A 73 -1.47 -6.77 12.61
C ALA A 73 -2.23 -5.48 12.27
N SER A 74 -1.52 -4.36 12.22
CA SER A 74 -2.16 -3.07 12.02
C SER A 74 -1.37 -2.10 11.14
N VAL A 75 -2.09 -1.07 10.67
CA VAL A 75 -1.51 0.11 10.03
C VAL A 75 -1.30 1.18 11.10
N PRO A 76 -0.06 1.62 11.37
CA PRO A 76 0.27 2.47 12.50
C PRO A 76 0.25 3.97 12.19
N PHE A 77 -0.55 4.41 11.22
CA PHE A 77 -0.71 5.83 10.84
C PHE A 77 -2.15 6.11 10.39
N LEU A 78 -2.52 7.38 10.38
CA LEU A 78 -3.80 7.86 9.83
C LEU A 78 -3.82 7.73 8.30
N PHE A 79 -4.55 8.27 7.54
CA PHE A 79 -4.51 8.41 6.07
C PHE A 79 -3.91 7.19 5.33
N ALA A 80 -4.28 5.98 5.82
CA ALA A 80 -3.89 4.75 5.18
C ALA A 80 -4.67 4.62 3.85
N ASP A 81 -3.92 4.71 2.76
CA ASP A 81 -4.43 4.59 1.40
C ASP A 81 -3.42 3.86 0.51
N VAL A 82 -3.75 3.75 -0.75
CA VAL A 82 -2.90 3.08 -1.75
C VAL A 82 -1.48 3.65 -1.80
N GLY A 83 -1.31 4.99 -1.65
CA GLY A 83 0.01 5.62 -1.68
C GLY A 83 0.81 5.35 -0.41
N SER A 84 0.28 5.82 0.72
CA SER A 84 0.96 5.80 2.02
C SER A 84 1.31 4.38 2.49
N SER A 85 0.39 3.43 2.30
CA SER A 85 0.59 2.06 2.78
C SER A 85 1.58 1.26 1.94
N HIS A 86 1.53 1.35 0.59
CA HIS A 86 2.51 0.65 -0.25
C HIS A 86 3.93 1.19 -0.04
N ALA A 87 4.09 2.52 0.06
CA ALA A 87 5.36 3.12 0.41
C ALA A 87 5.87 2.63 1.78
N SER A 88 4.98 2.51 2.76
CA SER A 88 5.35 2.05 4.11
C SER A 88 5.71 0.57 4.15
N ILE A 89 5.04 -0.30 3.39
CA ILE A 89 5.36 -1.73 3.26
C ILE A 89 6.75 -1.92 2.66
N SER A 90 7.08 -1.22 1.58
CA SER A 90 8.34 -1.39 0.87
C SER A 90 9.53 -0.73 1.57
N THR A 91 9.32 0.35 2.33
CA THR A 91 10.39 1.09 3.01
C THR A 91 10.55 0.71 4.48
N GLY A 92 9.53 0.12 5.14
CA GLY A 92 9.49 -0.06 6.59
C GLY A 92 9.43 1.26 7.37
N ALA A 93 9.11 2.36 6.69
CA ALA A 93 9.07 3.72 7.23
C ALA A 93 7.64 4.28 7.18
N PRO A 94 7.19 5.02 8.20
CA PRO A 94 5.89 5.68 8.16
C PRO A 94 5.90 6.88 7.19
N PRO A 95 4.71 7.38 6.78
CA PRO A 95 4.55 8.55 5.92
C PRO A 95 5.36 9.77 6.34
N ALA A 96 5.50 10.01 7.64
CA ALA A 96 6.32 11.08 8.20
C ALA A 96 7.78 11.06 7.71
N ILE A 97 8.32 9.87 7.45
CA ILE A 97 9.72 9.65 7.05
C ILE A 97 9.83 9.38 5.56
N ASN A 98 9.02 8.45 5.02
CA ASN A 98 9.08 8.11 3.61
C ASN A 98 8.49 9.21 2.69
N GLY A 99 7.76 10.18 3.27
CA GLY A 99 7.21 11.34 2.59
C GLY A 99 5.92 11.11 1.84
N ILE A 100 5.44 9.89 1.66
CA ILE A 100 4.17 9.60 0.99
C ILE A 100 3.04 9.67 2.03
N VAL A 101 2.55 10.88 2.26
CA VAL A 101 1.54 11.14 3.30
C VAL A 101 0.13 10.68 2.93
N SER A 102 -0.14 10.49 1.65
CA SER A 102 -1.38 9.98 1.07
C SER A 102 -1.15 9.75 -0.43
N GLU A 103 -2.11 9.15 -1.13
CA GLU A 103 -2.10 9.08 -2.59
C GLU A 103 -2.04 10.47 -3.24
N ASN A 104 -2.79 11.43 -2.67
CA ASN A 104 -2.80 12.81 -3.12
C ASN A 104 -2.69 13.75 -1.92
N TRP A 105 -1.91 14.83 -2.05
CA TRP A 105 -1.82 15.90 -1.08
C TRP A 105 -1.75 17.27 -1.76
N TYR A 106 -1.93 18.36 -1.02
CA TYR A 106 -1.77 19.70 -1.54
C TYR A 106 -0.32 20.18 -1.41
N SER A 107 0.27 20.58 -2.52
CA SER A 107 1.62 21.16 -2.54
C SER A 107 1.54 22.68 -2.31
N ARG A 108 2.02 23.15 -1.15
CA ARG A 108 2.09 24.59 -0.85
C ARG A 108 2.94 25.34 -1.87
N LEU A 109 4.03 24.74 -2.34
CA LEU A 109 4.93 25.35 -3.32
C LEU A 109 4.26 25.53 -4.69
N ARG A 110 3.53 24.52 -5.16
CA ARG A 110 2.86 24.55 -6.48
C ARG A 110 1.44 25.12 -6.40
N ARG A 111 0.86 25.20 -5.20
CA ARG A 111 -0.54 25.57 -4.95
C ARG A 111 -1.55 24.72 -5.72
N GLU A 112 -1.27 23.43 -5.82
CA GLU A 112 -2.12 22.46 -6.52
C GLU A 112 -2.07 21.08 -5.84
N PRO A 113 -3.08 20.22 -6.06
CA PRO A 113 -3.01 18.82 -5.67
C PRO A 113 -1.88 18.09 -6.42
N VAL A 114 -1.13 17.26 -5.71
CA VAL A 114 -0.04 16.42 -6.26
C VAL A 114 -0.34 14.97 -5.96
N ASN A 115 -0.24 14.10 -6.98
CA ASN A 115 -0.30 12.65 -6.79
C ASN A 115 1.09 12.12 -6.42
N CYS A 116 1.13 11.11 -5.54
CA CYS A 116 2.33 10.57 -4.92
C CYS A 116 3.37 9.98 -5.89
N THR A 117 2.97 9.62 -7.10
CA THR A 117 3.88 9.06 -8.12
C THR A 117 3.97 9.92 -9.37
N LYS A 118 3.17 11.00 -9.47
CA LYS A 118 3.15 11.85 -10.67
C LYS A 118 4.51 12.50 -10.89
N ASP A 119 5.06 12.28 -12.09
CA ASP A 119 6.34 12.85 -12.52
C ASP A 119 6.27 13.30 -13.97
N PHE A 120 6.30 14.62 -14.18
CA PHE A 120 6.21 15.23 -15.51
C PHE A 120 7.46 15.02 -16.36
N LEU A 121 8.59 14.61 -15.75
CA LEU A 121 9.84 14.31 -16.44
C LEU A 121 9.86 12.90 -17.01
N SER A 122 9.04 11.99 -16.46
CA SER A 122 8.92 10.63 -16.97
C SER A 122 8.05 10.56 -18.23
N ARG A 123 8.24 9.50 -19.01
CA ARG A 123 7.48 9.21 -20.23
C ARG A 123 6.76 7.87 -20.11
N SER A 124 5.61 7.76 -20.74
CA SER A 124 4.90 6.49 -20.90
C SER A 124 5.67 5.55 -21.82
N ILE A 125 5.80 4.30 -21.44
CA ILE A 125 6.36 3.21 -22.25
C ILE A 125 5.29 2.14 -22.42
N GLY A 126 4.76 2.03 -23.63
CA GLY A 126 3.73 1.05 -24.00
C GLY A 126 2.29 1.54 -23.93
N GLY A 127 2.04 2.76 -23.45
CA GLY A 127 0.71 3.37 -23.36
C GLY A 127 0.57 4.65 -24.18
N ASN A 128 -0.64 5.18 -24.22
CA ASN A 128 -0.92 6.47 -24.83
C ASN A 128 -0.44 7.64 -23.93
N ASN A 129 0.08 8.70 -24.53
CA ASN A 129 0.94 9.76 -24.00
C ASN A 129 0.48 10.56 -22.76
N GLY A 130 -0.56 10.18 -22.03
CA GLY A 130 -1.10 10.97 -20.91
C GLY A 130 -0.93 10.36 -19.52
N ASN A 131 -1.13 9.06 -19.38
CA ASN A 131 -1.38 8.41 -18.08
C ASN A 131 -0.17 7.73 -17.43
N ALA A 132 0.98 7.68 -18.08
CA ALA A 132 2.14 6.98 -17.56
C ALA A 132 3.33 7.89 -17.20
N LYS A 133 3.04 9.13 -16.81
CA LYS A 133 4.06 10.05 -16.28
C LYS A 133 4.19 9.83 -14.77
N HIS A 134 4.75 8.69 -14.41
CA HIS A 134 4.88 8.27 -13.02
C HIS A 134 6.30 7.80 -12.72
N SER A 135 6.77 8.04 -11.51
CA SER A 135 8.05 7.57 -10.96
C SER A 135 8.02 7.54 -9.43
N ALA A 136 9.07 7.01 -8.81
CA ALA A 136 9.25 7.03 -7.37
C ALA A 136 9.84 8.36 -6.84
N SER A 137 9.91 9.42 -7.65
CA SER A 137 10.60 10.68 -7.30
C SER A 137 10.10 11.38 -6.05
N GLN A 138 8.86 11.11 -5.62
CA GLN A 138 8.28 11.67 -4.41
C GLN A 138 8.60 10.84 -3.15
N LEU A 139 9.09 9.61 -3.30
CA LEU A 139 9.46 8.74 -2.19
C LEU A 139 10.81 9.18 -1.61
N LEU A 140 10.87 9.49 -0.32
CA LEU A 140 12.07 10.04 0.34
C LEU A 140 12.97 8.97 0.98
N SER A 141 12.55 7.71 0.97
CA SER A 141 13.32 6.57 1.47
C SER A 141 13.46 5.53 0.39
N ASN A 142 14.61 4.86 0.30
CA ASN A 142 14.74 3.70 -0.55
C ASN A 142 13.91 2.52 -0.05
N THR A 143 13.59 1.60 -0.95
CA THR A 143 12.77 0.41 -0.68
C THR A 143 13.63 -0.81 -0.34
N ILE A 144 13.01 -1.88 0.12
CA ILE A 144 13.67 -3.19 0.27
C ILE A 144 14.10 -3.74 -1.11
N GLY A 145 13.38 -3.42 -2.18
CA GLY A 145 13.76 -3.73 -3.55
C GLY A 145 15.05 -3.02 -3.96
N ASP A 146 15.15 -1.70 -3.70
CA ASP A 146 16.39 -0.93 -3.92
C ASP A 146 17.57 -1.56 -3.16
N GLN A 147 17.39 -1.91 -1.89
CA GLN A 147 18.43 -2.53 -1.07
C GLN A 147 18.85 -3.91 -1.60
N LEU A 148 17.91 -4.71 -2.07
CA LEU A 148 18.22 -6.02 -2.65
C LEU A 148 19.03 -5.88 -3.94
N ILE A 149 18.63 -5.00 -4.83
CA ILE A 149 19.35 -4.72 -6.09
C ILE A 149 20.80 -4.28 -5.80
N LEU A 150 20.98 -3.34 -4.87
CA LEU A 150 22.31 -2.87 -4.47
C LEU A 150 23.16 -3.97 -3.83
N SER A 151 22.59 -4.74 -2.90
CA SER A 151 23.32 -5.78 -2.18
C SER A 151 23.72 -6.96 -3.04
N SER A 152 22.96 -7.23 -4.10
CA SER A 152 23.25 -8.28 -5.08
C SER A 152 24.12 -7.82 -6.25
N ASN A 153 24.56 -6.56 -6.23
CA ASN A 153 25.28 -5.95 -7.36
C ASN A 153 24.51 -6.08 -8.68
N TYR A 154 23.19 -5.77 -8.63
CA TYR A 154 22.26 -5.81 -9.76
C TYR A 154 21.99 -7.21 -10.36
N SER A 155 22.26 -8.28 -9.61
CA SER A 155 21.92 -9.65 -10.06
C SER A 155 20.50 -10.07 -9.69
N SER A 156 19.95 -9.53 -8.61
CA SER A 156 18.56 -9.75 -8.22
C SER A 156 17.59 -8.96 -9.09
N LYS A 157 16.46 -9.58 -9.40
CA LYS A 157 15.34 -8.93 -10.08
C LYS A 157 14.27 -8.55 -9.08
N VAL A 158 13.74 -7.35 -9.21
CA VAL A 158 12.56 -6.87 -8.50
C VAL A 158 11.51 -6.53 -9.53
N ILE A 159 10.33 -7.13 -9.40
CA ILE A 159 9.21 -6.90 -10.31
C ILE A 159 7.96 -6.59 -9.49
N SER A 160 7.29 -5.53 -9.87
CA SER A 160 6.09 -5.07 -9.21
C SER A 160 4.93 -4.97 -10.20
N VAL A 161 3.81 -5.59 -9.86
CA VAL A 161 2.61 -5.68 -10.72
C VAL A 161 1.40 -5.20 -9.94
N SER A 162 0.69 -4.23 -10.49
CA SER A 162 -0.59 -3.76 -9.95
C SER A 162 -1.49 -3.22 -11.06
N PHE A 163 -2.80 -3.21 -10.84
CA PHE A 163 -3.73 -2.54 -11.75
C PHE A 163 -3.53 -1.01 -11.78
N ARG A 164 -2.93 -0.43 -10.73
CA ARG A 164 -2.68 1.00 -10.57
C ARG A 164 -1.18 1.33 -10.56
N PRO A 165 -0.78 2.55 -10.99
CA PRO A 165 0.64 2.95 -10.99
C PRO A 165 1.22 3.11 -9.58
N GLU A 166 0.45 3.64 -8.60
CA GLU A 166 0.95 3.94 -7.27
C GLU A 166 1.51 2.70 -6.56
N PRO A 167 0.75 1.58 -6.45
CA PRO A 167 1.28 0.36 -5.85
C PRO A 167 2.50 -0.18 -6.58
N ALA A 168 2.43 -0.26 -7.92
CA ALA A 168 3.52 -0.80 -8.71
C ALA A 168 4.84 -0.05 -8.48
N ILE A 169 4.78 1.27 -8.48
CA ILE A 169 5.95 2.14 -8.36
C ILE A 169 6.50 2.20 -6.94
N LEU A 170 5.61 2.34 -5.94
CA LEU A 170 6.01 2.50 -4.54
C LEU A 170 6.53 1.19 -3.92
N LEU A 171 6.14 0.03 -4.47
CA LEU A 171 6.72 -1.26 -4.10
C LEU A 171 8.07 -1.51 -4.78
N GLU A 172 8.22 -1.07 -6.03
CA GLU A 172 9.47 -1.22 -6.78
C GLU A 172 10.58 -0.35 -6.21
N GLY A 173 10.38 0.95 -6.18
CA GLY A 173 11.36 1.92 -5.70
C GLY A 173 12.03 2.73 -6.80
N HIS A 174 13.29 3.15 -6.53
CA HIS A 174 14.02 4.13 -7.35
C HIS A 174 14.93 3.51 -8.40
N LEU A 175 15.47 2.32 -8.10
CA LEU A 175 16.48 1.70 -8.93
C LEU A 175 15.87 1.05 -10.19
N PRO A 176 16.67 0.80 -11.22
CA PRO A 176 16.20 0.07 -12.39
C PRO A 176 15.71 -1.32 -12.02
N GLY A 177 14.40 -1.49 -12.03
CA GLY A 177 13.66 -2.73 -11.83
C GLY A 177 12.52 -2.76 -12.83
N SER A 178 11.40 -3.38 -12.47
CA SER A 178 10.28 -3.54 -13.40
C SER A 178 8.94 -3.30 -12.72
N ALA A 179 8.47 -2.06 -12.75
CA ALA A 179 7.12 -1.72 -12.31
C ALA A 179 6.15 -1.72 -13.50
N TYR A 180 5.09 -2.52 -13.41
CA TYR A 180 4.06 -2.61 -14.44
C TYR A 180 2.68 -2.31 -13.87
N TRP A 181 1.90 -1.51 -14.62
CA TRP A 181 0.51 -1.21 -14.27
C TRP A 181 -0.37 -1.19 -15.50
N PHE A 182 -1.68 -1.28 -15.27
CA PHE A 182 -2.66 -1.32 -16.33
C PHE A 182 -3.03 0.10 -16.80
N ASP A 183 -2.97 0.33 -18.10
CA ASP A 183 -3.42 1.58 -18.74
C ASP A 183 -4.83 1.38 -19.30
N ALA A 184 -5.83 1.82 -18.57
CA ALA A 184 -7.23 1.64 -18.95
C ALA A 184 -7.57 2.20 -20.35
N PRO A 185 -7.05 3.37 -20.80
CA PRO A 185 -7.33 3.87 -22.13
C PRO A 185 -6.85 2.95 -23.27
N SER A 186 -5.70 2.29 -23.10
CA SER A 186 -5.19 1.37 -24.13
C SER A 186 -5.59 -0.10 -23.90
N GLY A 187 -5.96 -0.45 -22.66
CA GLY A 187 -6.19 -1.83 -22.26
C GLY A 187 -4.92 -2.68 -22.12
N ASN A 188 -3.76 -2.05 -22.02
CA ASN A 188 -2.45 -2.66 -22.00
C ASN A 188 -1.77 -2.53 -20.64
N TRP A 189 -0.86 -3.45 -20.36
CA TRP A 189 0.13 -3.30 -19.30
C TRP A 189 1.27 -2.43 -19.79
N ILE A 190 1.65 -1.45 -19.00
CA ILE A 190 2.63 -0.42 -19.35
C ILE A 190 3.63 -0.19 -18.22
N THR A 191 4.65 0.61 -18.52
CA THR A 191 5.62 1.13 -17.55
C THR A 191 5.98 2.58 -17.87
N SER A 192 6.94 3.15 -17.15
CA SER A 192 7.49 4.47 -17.45
C SER A 192 8.98 4.42 -17.78
N SER A 193 9.48 5.54 -18.31
CA SER A 193 10.91 5.71 -18.61
C SER A 193 11.81 5.67 -17.37
N GLN A 194 11.25 5.66 -16.16
CA GLN A 194 11.97 5.39 -14.92
C GLN A 194 12.54 3.96 -14.93
N TYR A 195 11.77 2.99 -15.43
CA TYR A 195 12.08 1.56 -15.31
C TYR A 195 12.55 0.94 -16.63
N ALA A 196 12.07 1.40 -17.77
CA ALA A 196 12.47 0.85 -19.07
C ALA A 196 12.44 1.90 -20.18
N ASN A 197 13.23 1.69 -21.22
CA ASN A 197 13.17 2.50 -22.43
C ASN A 197 12.18 1.94 -23.48
N ILE A 198 11.98 0.63 -23.45
CA ILE A 198 11.04 -0.14 -24.31
C ILE A 198 10.41 -1.25 -23.44
N LEU A 199 9.19 -1.66 -23.78
CA LEU A 199 8.59 -2.84 -23.16
C LEU A 199 9.36 -4.10 -23.55
N PRO A 200 9.58 -5.04 -22.62
CA PRO A 200 10.03 -6.39 -22.96
C PRO A 200 9.09 -7.07 -23.97
N GLU A 201 9.64 -7.95 -24.80
CA GLU A 201 8.89 -8.66 -25.82
C GLU A 201 7.72 -9.46 -25.24
N TRP A 202 7.93 -10.10 -24.08
CA TRP A 202 6.88 -10.86 -23.42
C TRP A 202 5.70 -9.98 -22.97
N VAL A 203 5.95 -8.73 -22.54
CA VAL A 203 4.88 -7.77 -22.20
C VAL A 203 4.10 -7.38 -23.44
N THR A 204 4.79 -7.10 -24.55
CA THR A 204 4.15 -6.79 -25.83
C THR A 204 3.30 -7.97 -26.31
N ASN A 205 3.81 -9.19 -26.19
CA ASN A 205 3.11 -10.42 -26.52
C ASN A 205 1.89 -10.65 -25.61
N PHE A 206 2.00 -10.36 -24.31
CA PHE A 206 0.88 -10.42 -23.38
C PHE A 206 -0.22 -9.42 -23.77
N ASN A 207 0.14 -8.17 -24.03
CA ASN A 207 -0.78 -7.12 -24.43
C ASN A 207 -1.51 -7.45 -25.75
N SER A 208 -0.83 -8.11 -26.70
CA SER A 208 -1.43 -8.50 -27.98
C SER A 208 -2.60 -9.50 -27.85
N ARG A 209 -2.69 -10.20 -26.71
CA ARG A 209 -3.82 -11.12 -26.42
C ARG A 209 -5.12 -10.39 -26.12
N ASN A 210 -5.07 -9.07 -25.87
CA ASN A 210 -6.20 -8.22 -25.55
C ASN A 210 -7.11 -8.80 -24.45
N SER A 211 -6.48 -9.30 -23.38
CA SER A 211 -7.16 -9.98 -22.26
C SER A 211 -8.21 -9.10 -21.59
N ALA A 212 -7.96 -7.79 -21.51
CA ALA A 212 -8.90 -6.82 -20.96
C ALA A 212 -10.24 -6.82 -21.71
N ALA A 213 -10.19 -6.75 -23.05
CA ALA A 213 -11.42 -6.81 -23.86
C ALA A 213 -12.15 -8.14 -23.67
N HIS A 214 -11.42 -9.25 -23.53
CA HIS A 214 -12.03 -10.55 -23.26
C HIS A 214 -12.81 -10.57 -21.94
N TYR A 215 -12.23 -10.04 -20.84
CA TYR A 215 -12.94 -9.96 -19.55
C TYR A 215 -14.18 -9.06 -19.62
N LEU A 216 -14.14 -7.98 -20.39
CA LEU A 216 -15.29 -7.07 -20.56
C LEU A 216 -16.44 -7.64 -21.39
N THR A 217 -16.28 -8.79 -22.03
CA THR A 217 -17.38 -9.51 -22.70
C THR A 217 -18.11 -10.48 -21.77
N ARG A 218 -17.56 -10.73 -20.58
CA ARG A 218 -18.15 -11.62 -19.58
C ARG A 218 -19.18 -10.89 -18.74
N ASP A 219 -20.15 -11.62 -18.24
CA ASP A 219 -20.99 -11.15 -17.15
C ASP A 219 -20.34 -11.53 -15.81
N TRP A 220 -20.43 -10.64 -14.82
CA TRP A 220 -20.06 -10.95 -13.44
C TRP A 220 -21.30 -11.51 -12.75
N GLU A 221 -21.32 -12.81 -12.59
CA GLU A 221 -22.34 -13.57 -11.87
C GLU A 221 -21.77 -14.04 -10.53
N LEU A 222 -22.61 -14.39 -9.57
CA LEU A 222 -22.16 -15.00 -8.31
C LEU A 222 -21.38 -16.30 -8.58
N LEU A 223 -20.25 -16.48 -7.93
CA LEU A 223 -19.40 -17.67 -8.05
C LEU A 223 -20.06 -18.91 -7.47
N LEU A 224 -20.73 -18.74 -6.34
CA LEU A 224 -21.41 -19.80 -5.59
C LEU A 224 -22.92 -19.62 -5.66
N ALA A 225 -23.67 -20.64 -5.19
CA ALA A 225 -25.10 -20.54 -5.08
C ALA A 225 -25.54 -19.40 -4.14
N GLU A 226 -26.57 -18.67 -4.48
CA GLU A 226 -27.03 -17.45 -3.80
C GLU A 226 -27.23 -17.63 -2.29
N ASN A 227 -27.73 -18.79 -1.86
CA ASN A 227 -27.96 -19.09 -0.45
C ASN A 227 -26.68 -19.11 0.40
N LEU A 228 -25.50 -19.25 -0.22
CA LEU A 228 -24.21 -19.19 0.48
C LEU A 228 -23.76 -17.77 0.81
N TYR A 229 -24.39 -16.75 0.23
CA TYR A 229 -24.20 -15.33 0.54
C TYR A 229 -25.24 -14.80 1.56
N SER A 230 -25.93 -15.68 2.27
CA SER A 230 -26.97 -15.30 3.25
C SER A 230 -26.44 -14.45 4.43
N GLY A 231 -25.11 -14.40 4.65
CA GLY A 231 -24.48 -13.52 5.63
C GLY A 231 -24.30 -12.07 5.14
N CYS A 232 -24.51 -11.81 3.83
CA CYS A 232 -24.44 -10.49 3.25
C CYS A 232 -25.83 -9.82 3.23
N PRO A 233 -25.89 -8.47 3.11
CA PRO A 233 -27.14 -7.75 2.83
C PRO A 233 -27.84 -8.26 1.57
N PRO A 234 -29.14 -7.92 1.39
CA PRO A 234 -29.83 -8.18 0.13
C PRO A 234 -29.11 -7.57 -1.06
N ASP A 235 -29.13 -8.25 -2.21
CA ASP A 235 -28.50 -7.81 -3.45
C ASP A 235 -29.05 -6.45 -3.96
N ASP A 236 -30.36 -6.24 -3.84
CA ASP A 236 -30.98 -4.93 -4.10
C ASP A 236 -30.93 -4.07 -2.83
N ASN A 237 -29.77 -3.47 -2.59
CA ASN A 237 -29.54 -2.58 -1.45
C ASN A 237 -29.54 -1.12 -1.92
N GLY A 238 -30.55 -0.35 -1.51
CA GLY A 238 -30.70 1.05 -1.90
C GLY A 238 -29.57 1.98 -1.46
N LEU A 239 -28.71 1.54 -0.52
CA LEU A 239 -27.57 2.30 -0.01
C LEU A 239 -26.31 2.15 -0.87
N GLU A 240 -26.27 1.19 -1.77
CA GLU A 240 -25.14 1.00 -2.67
C GLU A 240 -25.13 2.04 -3.79
N THR A 241 -23.93 2.47 -4.16
CA THR A 241 -23.74 3.34 -5.32
C THR A 241 -23.85 2.55 -6.62
N GLY A 242 -23.21 1.39 -6.69
CA GLY A 242 -23.15 0.56 -7.87
C GLY A 242 -22.41 1.21 -9.05
N PHE A 243 -22.38 0.54 -10.20
CA PHE A 243 -21.80 1.14 -11.40
C PHE A 243 -22.72 2.25 -11.93
N TYR A 244 -22.18 3.46 -12.06
CA TYR A 244 -22.87 4.66 -12.59
C TYR A 244 -24.21 4.98 -11.90
N ASN A 245 -24.36 4.65 -10.61
CA ASN A 245 -25.62 4.79 -9.84
C ASN A 245 -26.81 4.00 -10.43
N GLN A 246 -26.56 3.02 -11.29
CA GLN A 246 -27.58 2.29 -12.03
C GLN A 246 -27.54 0.78 -11.82
N PHE A 247 -26.33 0.19 -11.90
CA PHE A 247 -26.15 -1.25 -11.86
C PHE A 247 -25.74 -1.65 -10.45
N LYS A 248 -26.66 -2.20 -9.69
CA LYS A 248 -26.50 -2.50 -8.25
C LYS A 248 -26.75 -3.97 -7.90
N THR A 249 -27.18 -4.79 -8.86
CA THR A 249 -27.60 -6.18 -8.63
C THR A 249 -27.00 -7.14 -9.64
N PHE A 250 -26.72 -8.35 -9.20
CA PHE A 250 -26.30 -9.44 -10.04
C PHE A 250 -27.41 -9.87 -11.03
N PRO A 251 -27.07 -10.34 -12.25
CA PRO A 251 -25.73 -10.37 -12.85
C PRO A 251 -25.33 -9.02 -13.48
N TYR A 252 -24.04 -8.68 -13.41
CA TYR A 252 -23.49 -7.47 -14.02
C TYR A 252 -23.03 -7.76 -15.45
N SER A 253 -23.77 -7.31 -16.44
CA SER A 253 -23.35 -7.41 -17.84
C SER A 253 -22.29 -6.35 -18.15
N LEU A 254 -21.00 -6.71 -18.07
CA LEU A 254 -19.89 -5.76 -18.22
C LEU A 254 -19.88 -5.11 -19.60
N SER A 255 -20.31 -5.80 -20.63
CA SER A 255 -20.46 -5.24 -21.97
C SER A 255 -21.54 -4.15 -22.03
N ARG A 256 -22.62 -4.26 -21.23
CA ARG A 256 -23.66 -3.23 -21.11
C ARG A 256 -23.15 -2.05 -20.29
N ILE A 257 -22.54 -2.31 -19.12
CA ILE A 257 -21.97 -1.27 -18.25
C ILE A 257 -20.93 -0.44 -19.01
N ARG A 258 -20.05 -1.09 -19.79
CA ARG A 258 -19.07 -0.41 -20.63
C ARG A 258 -19.69 0.52 -21.68
N ARG A 259 -20.84 0.15 -22.26
CA ARG A 259 -21.53 1.02 -23.22
C ARG A 259 -22.06 2.30 -22.58
N GLU A 260 -22.51 2.23 -21.32
CA GLU A 260 -22.96 3.42 -20.57
C GLU A 260 -21.80 4.38 -20.27
N SER A 261 -20.55 3.90 -20.16
CA SER A 261 -19.34 4.72 -20.07
C SER A 261 -18.87 5.33 -21.39
N LEU A 262 -19.75 5.39 -22.40
CA LEU A 262 -19.41 5.80 -23.77
C LEU A 262 -18.40 4.87 -24.47
N GLY A 263 -18.26 3.64 -24.00
CA GLY A 263 -17.51 2.58 -24.66
C GLY A 263 -15.98 2.67 -24.59
N GLN A 264 -15.44 3.60 -23.82
CA GLN A 264 -13.99 3.89 -23.82
C GLN A 264 -13.26 3.41 -22.55
N ASP A 265 -14.00 2.86 -21.57
CA ASP A 265 -13.42 2.68 -20.24
C ASP A 265 -13.16 1.22 -19.91
N ASN A 266 -11.89 0.80 -20.07
CA ASN A 266 -11.43 -0.48 -19.54
C ASN A 266 -11.21 -0.41 -18.00
N GLU A 267 -11.36 0.77 -17.38
CA GLU A 267 -11.25 1.00 -15.94
C GLU A 267 -12.27 0.16 -15.15
N ILE A 268 -13.42 -0.12 -15.75
CA ILE A 268 -14.48 -0.98 -15.17
C ILE A 268 -13.92 -2.34 -14.73
N ILE A 269 -12.94 -2.90 -15.44
CA ILE A 269 -12.32 -4.20 -15.08
C ILE A 269 -11.77 -4.12 -13.65
N GLY A 270 -11.10 -3.03 -13.31
CA GLY A 270 -10.53 -2.81 -11.97
C GLY A 270 -11.56 -2.64 -10.86
N MET A 271 -12.84 -2.49 -11.21
CA MET A 271 -13.99 -2.45 -10.27
C MET A 271 -14.75 -3.77 -10.24
N THR A 272 -14.15 -4.84 -10.75
CA THR A 272 -14.69 -6.21 -10.78
C THR A 272 -13.61 -7.19 -10.31
N PRO A 273 -13.97 -8.42 -9.92
CA PRO A 273 -12.97 -9.45 -9.58
C PRO A 273 -12.01 -9.75 -10.74
N PHE A 274 -12.42 -9.49 -11.99
CA PHE A 274 -11.58 -9.72 -13.17
C PHE A 274 -10.35 -8.81 -13.21
N GLY A 275 -10.36 -7.65 -12.50
CA GLY A 275 -9.17 -6.82 -12.31
C GLY A 275 -8.07 -7.56 -11.55
N ASN A 276 -8.44 -8.29 -10.50
CA ASN A 276 -7.52 -9.14 -9.75
C ASN A 276 -7.04 -10.33 -10.59
N THR A 277 -7.96 -10.99 -11.31
CA THR A 277 -7.61 -12.11 -12.20
C THR A 277 -6.62 -11.68 -13.28
N LEU A 278 -6.84 -10.52 -13.91
CA LEU A 278 -5.94 -9.95 -14.92
C LEU A 278 -4.57 -9.61 -14.32
N THR A 279 -4.53 -9.12 -13.08
CA THR A 279 -3.29 -8.86 -12.34
C THR A 279 -2.53 -10.17 -12.07
N THR A 280 -3.23 -11.22 -11.67
CA THR A 280 -2.63 -12.56 -11.48
C THR A 280 -2.08 -13.13 -12.78
N ASP A 281 -2.82 -13.01 -13.88
CA ASP A 281 -2.38 -13.50 -15.19
C ASP A 281 -1.08 -12.79 -15.62
N PHE A 282 -0.99 -11.49 -15.43
CA PHE A 282 0.22 -10.73 -15.76
C PHE A 282 1.38 -11.04 -14.80
N ALA A 283 1.13 -11.16 -13.50
CA ALA A 283 2.13 -11.53 -12.51
C ALA A 283 2.72 -12.93 -12.77
N LEU A 284 1.89 -13.90 -13.16
CA LEU A 284 2.33 -15.22 -13.58
C LEU A 284 3.17 -15.18 -14.86
N ALA A 285 2.79 -14.35 -15.83
CA ALA A 285 3.59 -14.16 -17.05
C ALA A 285 4.96 -13.54 -16.69
N ALA A 286 4.99 -12.50 -15.84
CA ALA A 286 6.25 -11.90 -15.38
C ALA A 286 7.14 -12.91 -14.64
N PHE A 287 6.57 -13.71 -13.74
CA PHE A 287 7.29 -14.77 -13.01
C PHE A 287 7.96 -15.78 -13.95
N LEU A 288 7.23 -16.25 -14.96
CA LEU A 288 7.71 -17.31 -15.85
C LEU A 288 8.70 -16.79 -16.88
N GLU A 289 8.38 -15.66 -17.53
CA GLU A 289 9.18 -15.10 -18.64
C GLU A 289 10.50 -14.46 -18.15
N GLU A 290 10.50 -13.83 -16.97
CA GLU A 290 11.69 -13.30 -16.35
C GLU A 290 12.50 -14.36 -15.59
N GLY A 291 11.93 -15.56 -15.39
CA GLY A 291 12.58 -16.68 -14.73
C GLY A 291 12.93 -16.40 -13.28
N LEU A 292 12.03 -15.73 -12.54
CA LEU A 292 12.28 -15.34 -11.14
C LEU A 292 12.56 -16.56 -10.25
N GLY A 293 13.56 -16.42 -9.39
CA GLY A 293 13.98 -17.46 -8.44
C GLY A 293 14.69 -18.65 -9.06
N LYS A 294 15.06 -18.61 -10.36
CA LYS A 294 15.71 -19.73 -11.04
C LYS A 294 17.25 -19.69 -11.01
N ASP A 295 17.82 -18.57 -10.63
CA ASP A 295 19.27 -18.41 -10.47
C ASP A 295 19.70 -18.45 -9.00
N GLN A 296 20.92 -18.01 -8.69
CA GLN A 296 21.46 -18.03 -7.32
C GLN A 296 21.11 -16.77 -6.52
N SER A 297 20.53 -15.76 -7.15
CA SER A 297 20.14 -14.51 -6.51
C SER A 297 18.69 -14.61 -6.04
N THR A 298 18.40 -14.05 -4.88
CA THR A 298 16.99 -13.91 -4.45
C THR A 298 16.32 -12.83 -5.28
N ASP A 299 15.15 -13.12 -5.81
CA ASP A 299 14.32 -12.14 -6.51
C ASP A 299 13.10 -11.72 -5.67
N ILE A 300 12.47 -10.59 -6.01
CA ILE A 300 11.21 -10.15 -5.42
C ILE A 300 10.14 -10.00 -6.50
N LEU A 301 8.96 -10.59 -6.25
CA LEU A 301 7.73 -10.33 -7.00
C LEU A 301 6.70 -9.69 -6.08
N TRP A 302 6.34 -8.46 -6.38
CA TRP A 302 5.24 -7.75 -5.74
C TRP A 302 3.98 -7.89 -6.57
N VAL A 303 2.87 -8.28 -5.93
CA VAL A 303 1.55 -8.36 -6.57
C VAL A 303 0.54 -7.61 -5.71
N SER A 304 0.07 -6.46 -6.20
CA SER A 304 -0.91 -5.65 -5.50
C SER A 304 -2.28 -5.74 -6.17
N TYR A 305 -3.26 -6.25 -5.42
CA TYR A 305 -4.64 -6.44 -5.83
C TYR A 305 -5.50 -5.26 -5.36
N THR A 306 -5.97 -4.45 -6.28
CA THR A 306 -6.68 -3.20 -5.98
C THR A 306 -8.20 -3.30 -6.17
N ALA A 307 -8.72 -4.39 -6.74
CA ALA A 307 -10.13 -4.46 -7.09
C ALA A 307 -11.05 -4.55 -5.87
N ILE A 308 -10.61 -5.21 -4.78
CA ILE A 308 -11.43 -5.35 -3.56
C ILE A 308 -11.79 -3.98 -2.98
N ASP A 309 -10.82 -3.09 -2.82
CA ASP A 309 -11.05 -1.73 -2.33
C ASP A 309 -12.03 -0.97 -3.22
N ARG A 310 -11.86 -1.06 -4.55
CA ARG A 310 -12.72 -0.38 -5.52
C ARG A 310 -14.16 -0.93 -5.54
N ILE A 311 -14.33 -2.23 -5.36
CA ILE A 311 -15.65 -2.87 -5.22
C ILE A 311 -16.30 -2.42 -3.90
N THR A 312 -15.53 -2.40 -2.81
CA THR A 312 -15.99 -1.90 -1.51
C THR A 312 -16.52 -0.47 -1.59
N LYS A 313 -15.89 0.40 -2.38
CA LYS A 313 -16.34 1.78 -2.61
C LYS A 313 -17.69 1.87 -3.31
N LEU A 314 -17.99 0.94 -4.19
CA LEU A 314 -19.24 0.94 -4.96
C LEU A 314 -20.41 0.27 -4.24
N PHE A 315 -20.13 -0.77 -3.47
CA PHE A 315 -21.15 -1.67 -2.94
C PHE A 315 -21.15 -1.77 -1.41
N GLY A 316 -20.13 -1.21 -0.76
CA GLY A 316 -19.95 -1.33 0.70
C GLY A 316 -19.20 -2.60 1.11
N PRO A 317 -18.59 -2.58 2.33
CA PRO A 317 -17.65 -3.62 2.76
C PRO A 317 -18.30 -4.98 3.05
N ASP A 318 -19.61 -5.02 3.29
CA ASP A 318 -20.33 -6.24 3.64
C ASP A 318 -21.20 -6.77 2.49
N SER A 319 -21.08 -6.18 1.28
CA SER A 319 -21.86 -6.52 0.09
C SER A 319 -21.57 -7.92 -0.46
N ARG A 320 -22.49 -8.45 -1.26
CA ARG A 320 -22.30 -9.71 -1.99
C ARG A 320 -21.14 -9.61 -2.98
N GLU A 321 -20.95 -8.44 -3.56
CA GLU A 321 -19.90 -8.14 -4.53
C GLU A 321 -18.52 -8.27 -3.89
N VAL A 322 -18.33 -7.75 -2.69
CA VAL A 322 -17.09 -7.90 -1.92
C VAL A 322 -16.87 -9.37 -1.55
N ALA A 323 -17.90 -10.08 -1.09
CA ALA A 323 -17.82 -11.49 -0.77
C ALA A 323 -17.42 -12.32 -2.00
N ASP A 324 -18.09 -12.12 -3.15
CA ASP A 324 -17.77 -12.82 -4.40
C ASP A 324 -16.37 -12.51 -4.90
N ALA A 325 -15.96 -11.25 -4.82
CA ALA A 325 -14.63 -10.82 -5.23
C ALA A 325 -13.52 -11.43 -4.35
N LEU A 326 -13.75 -11.58 -3.04
CA LEU A 326 -12.82 -12.25 -2.13
C LEU A 326 -12.69 -13.75 -2.43
N LEU A 327 -13.81 -14.41 -2.74
CA LEU A 327 -13.79 -15.84 -3.11
C LEU A 327 -13.03 -16.07 -4.42
N ARG A 328 -13.19 -15.17 -5.40
CA ARG A 328 -12.43 -15.24 -6.66
C ARG A 328 -10.96 -14.90 -6.46
N LEU A 329 -10.65 -13.95 -5.58
CA LEU A 329 -9.26 -13.66 -5.20
C LEU A 329 -8.60 -14.88 -4.56
N ASP A 330 -9.31 -15.62 -3.70
CA ASP A 330 -8.79 -16.87 -3.11
C ASP A 330 -8.40 -17.89 -4.20
N MET A 331 -9.19 -18.00 -5.27
CA MET A 331 -8.85 -18.84 -6.42
C MET A 331 -7.63 -18.33 -7.19
N ASP A 332 -7.50 -17.01 -7.36
CA ASP A 332 -6.34 -16.40 -8.01
C ASP A 332 -5.07 -16.59 -7.17
N LEU A 333 -5.16 -16.47 -5.85
CA LEU A 333 -4.06 -16.78 -4.93
C LEU A 333 -3.67 -18.25 -5.00
N GLN A 334 -4.64 -19.17 -5.06
CA GLN A 334 -4.36 -20.59 -5.28
C GLN A 334 -3.57 -20.84 -6.56
N ARG A 335 -3.95 -20.19 -7.68
CA ARG A 335 -3.26 -20.31 -8.96
C ARG A 335 -1.82 -19.79 -8.86
N LEU A 336 -1.63 -18.62 -8.26
CA LEU A 336 -0.33 -17.98 -8.08
C LEU A 336 0.60 -18.86 -7.23
N ILE A 337 0.14 -19.29 -6.06
CA ILE A 337 0.91 -20.14 -5.15
C ILE A 337 1.26 -21.48 -5.81
N TYR A 338 0.28 -22.12 -6.44
CA TYR A 338 0.48 -23.40 -7.11
C TYR A 338 1.56 -23.30 -8.20
N GLN A 339 1.49 -22.27 -9.07
CA GLN A 339 2.45 -22.11 -10.15
C GLN A 339 3.87 -21.83 -9.64
N ILE A 340 4.01 -21.07 -8.56
CA ILE A 340 5.30 -20.81 -7.92
C ILE A 340 5.89 -22.10 -7.35
N GLU A 341 5.11 -22.89 -6.61
CA GLU A 341 5.55 -24.15 -6.02
C GLU A 341 5.90 -25.20 -7.07
N GLU A 342 5.12 -25.31 -8.14
CA GLU A 342 5.41 -26.23 -9.25
C GLU A 342 6.70 -25.87 -9.98
N THR A 343 6.99 -24.58 -10.10
CA THR A 343 8.15 -24.11 -10.88
C THR A 343 9.46 -24.15 -10.07
N LEU A 344 9.43 -23.68 -8.82
CA LEU A 344 10.61 -23.54 -7.97
C LEU A 344 10.79 -24.71 -7.00
N GLY A 345 9.72 -25.41 -6.68
CA GLY A 345 9.64 -26.37 -5.60
C GLY A 345 9.03 -25.77 -4.33
N LYS A 346 8.36 -26.62 -3.57
CA LYS A 346 7.81 -26.25 -2.27
C LYS A 346 8.91 -25.73 -1.35
N ASP A 347 8.62 -24.73 -0.56
CA ASP A 347 9.53 -24.13 0.42
C ASP A 347 10.77 -23.40 -0.20
N LYS A 348 10.77 -23.08 -1.49
CA LYS A 348 11.81 -22.26 -2.11
C LYS A 348 11.45 -20.77 -2.15
N ALA A 349 10.19 -20.44 -2.20
CA ALA A 349 9.71 -19.08 -2.14
C ALA A 349 9.21 -18.73 -0.73
N LEU A 350 9.50 -17.51 -0.28
CA LEU A 350 8.87 -16.88 0.89
C LEU A 350 7.71 -16.02 0.40
N ILE A 351 6.50 -16.38 0.77
CA ILE A 351 5.28 -15.68 0.37
C ILE A 351 4.69 -14.97 1.58
N PHE A 352 4.31 -13.72 1.49
CA PHE A 352 3.49 -13.09 2.50
C PHE A 352 2.28 -12.39 1.90
N LEU A 353 1.21 -12.31 2.69
CA LEU A 353 -0.02 -11.61 2.36
C LEU A 353 -0.32 -10.59 3.46
N THR A 354 -0.61 -9.36 3.03
CA THR A 354 -1.06 -8.27 3.91
C THR A 354 -2.07 -7.37 3.19
N SER A 355 -2.53 -6.32 3.87
CA SER A 355 -3.42 -5.31 3.31
C SER A 355 -2.87 -3.91 3.55
N THR A 356 -3.39 -2.95 2.81
CA THR A 356 -3.07 -1.52 2.95
C THR A 356 -3.86 -0.86 4.08
N HIS A 357 -5.09 -1.28 4.31
CA HIS A 357 -6.01 -0.79 5.32
C HIS A 357 -7.21 -1.74 5.46
N GLY A 358 -8.05 -1.51 6.45
CA GLY A 358 -9.37 -2.14 6.57
C GLY A 358 -10.43 -1.41 5.74
N ALA A 359 -11.69 -1.50 6.16
CA ALA A 359 -12.79 -0.81 5.50
C ALA A 359 -13.85 -0.41 6.53
N SER A 360 -14.21 0.87 6.55
CA SER A 360 -15.31 1.38 7.36
C SER A 360 -16.66 1.11 6.71
N MET A 361 -17.66 0.92 7.55
CA MET A 361 -19.05 0.81 7.12
C MET A 361 -19.55 2.19 6.64
N ASP A 362 -20.39 2.19 5.61
CA ASP A 362 -21.08 3.39 5.17
C ASP A 362 -21.92 3.98 6.32
N PRO A 363 -21.89 5.31 6.57
CA PRO A 363 -22.65 5.93 7.66
C PRO A 363 -24.18 5.75 7.54
N ASP A 364 -24.73 5.71 6.33
CA ASP A 364 -26.16 5.50 6.13
C ASP A 364 -26.54 4.06 6.49
N TYR A 365 -25.69 3.09 6.14
CA TYR A 365 -25.87 1.70 6.56
C TYR A 365 -25.71 1.54 8.08
N SER A 366 -24.71 2.20 8.68
CA SER A 366 -24.55 2.23 10.15
C SER A 366 -25.80 2.76 10.85
N ARG A 367 -26.37 3.87 10.35
CA ARG A 367 -27.61 4.47 10.89
C ARG A 367 -28.81 3.55 10.72
N ALA A 368 -28.92 2.85 9.59
CA ALA A 368 -29.99 1.87 9.38
C ALA A 368 -29.95 0.72 10.41
N LEU A 369 -28.74 0.40 10.91
CA LEU A 369 -28.52 -0.57 11.98
C LEU A 369 -28.59 0.05 13.39
N ASN A 370 -28.96 1.33 13.54
CA ASN A 370 -28.92 2.10 14.79
C ASN A 370 -27.52 2.21 15.42
N LEU A 371 -26.48 2.17 14.61
CA LEU A 371 -25.10 2.40 15.02
C LEU A 371 -24.72 3.89 14.83
N PRO A 372 -23.78 4.42 15.61
CA PRO A 372 -23.25 5.77 15.40
C PRO A 372 -22.62 5.90 14.01
N GLY A 373 -22.88 7.01 13.33
CA GLY A 373 -22.28 7.30 12.02
C GLY A 373 -22.82 8.59 11.43
N GLY A 374 -22.06 9.21 10.55
CA GLY A 374 -22.46 10.44 9.89
C GLY A 374 -21.45 10.93 8.87
N PHE A 375 -21.84 12.00 8.17
CA PHE A 375 -20.99 12.66 7.18
C PHE A 375 -20.49 14.00 7.72
N PHE A 376 -19.18 14.18 7.75
CA PHE A 376 -18.55 15.45 8.06
C PHE A 376 -18.60 16.37 6.83
N ARG A 377 -19.37 17.45 6.95
CA ARG A 377 -19.58 18.42 5.88
C ARG A 377 -18.47 19.47 5.88
N TYR A 378 -17.30 19.12 5.38
CA TYR A 378 -16.12 19.97 5.44
C TYR A 378 -16.33 21.32 4.76
N ARG A 379 -17.10 21.43 3.66
CA ARG A 379 -17.37 22.72 3.00
C ARG A 379 -18.08 23.71 3.91
N ASN A 380 -19.03 23.22 4.70
CA ASN A 380 -19.71 24.03 5.71
C ASN A 380 -18.72 24.44 6.82
N ALA A 381 -17.91 23.50 7.29
CA ALA A 381 -16.93 23.77 8.33
C ALA A 381 -15.89 24.81 7.88
N VAL A 382 -15.36 24.70 6.66
CA VAL A 382 -14.42 25.66 6.05
C VAL A 382 -15.07 27.04 5.88
N SER A 383 -16.32 27.11 5.38
CA SER A 383 -17.04 28.38 5.21
C SER A 383 -17.26 29.10 6.54
N LEU A 384 -17.69 28.37 7.56
CA LEU A 384 -17.91 28.91 8.89
C LEU A 384 -16.60 29.29 9.59
N LEU A 385 -15.51 28.54 9.39
CA LEU A 385 -14.18 28.87 9.87
C LEU A 385 -13.66 30.17 9.24
N ASN A 386 -13.81 30.34 7.91
CA ASN A 386 -13.47 31.59 7.24
C ASN A 386 -14.25 32.78 7.80
N SER A 387 -15.55 32.62 8.06
CA SER A 387 -16.39 33.63 8.67
C SER A 387 -15.96 33.96 10.10
N PHE A 388 -15.65 32.94 10.90
CA PHE A 388 -15.18 33.11 12.29
C PHE A 388 -13.86 33.87 12.36
N LEU A 389 -12.84 33.43 11.60
CA LEU A 389 -11.56 34.13 11.56
C LEU A 389 -11.67 35.53 10.93
N GLY A 390 -12.55 35.69 9.94
CA GLY A 390 -12.86 36.96 9.31
C GLY A 390 -13.45 37.98 10.28
N ALA A 391 -14.34 37.55 11.16
CA ALA A 391 -14.93 38.42 12.19
C ALA A 391 -13.90 38.89 13.23
N ILE A 392 -12.87 38.11 13.52
CA ILE A 392 -11.86 38.40 14.54
C ILE A 392 -10.70 39.22 13.92
N TYR A 393 -10.20 38.76 12.76
CA TYR A 393 -8.96 39.24 12.16
C TYR A 393 -9.13 40.00 10.85
N GLY A 394 -10.39 40.21 10.41
CA GLY A 394 -10.75 40.88 9.17
C GLY A 394 -10.98 39.91 8.01
N GLU A 395 -11.72 40.35 7.02
CA GLU A 395 -12.13 39.55 5.86
C GLU A 395 -10.94 38.93 5.11
N GLY A 396 -11.16 37.72 4.56
CA GLY A 396 -10.21 36.99 3.74
C GLY A 396 -10.50 35.49 3.68
N ASN A 397 -9.87 34.81 2.74
CA ASN A 397 -9.89 33.38 2.64
C ASN A 397 -8.78 32.79 3.53
N TRP A 398 -9.11 32.45 4.77
CA TRP A 398 -8.17 31.94 5.78
C TRP A 398 -7.75 30.49 5.53
N VAL A 399 -8.62 29.71 4.88
CA VAL A 399 -8.34 28.33 4.50
C VAL A 399 -7.99 28.29 3.01
N GLU A 400 -6.79 27.86 2.68
CA GLU A 400 -6.32 27.68 1.30
C GLU A 400 -7.06 26.52 0.64
N THR A 401 -7.06 25.37 1.31
CA THR A 401 -7.75 24.16 0.83
C THR A 401 -7.98 23.14 1.95
N TYR A 402 -8.83 22.16 1.65
CA TYR A 402 -9.07 20.97 2.46
C TYR A 402 -8.82 19.74 1.59
N VAL A 403 -8.04 18.80 2.10
CA VAL A 403 -7.75 17.52 1.43
C VAL A 403 -7.73 16.40 2.46
N LYS A 404 -8.61 15.42 2.34
CA LYS A 404 -8.54 14.18 3.12
C LYS A 404 -8.36 14.39 4.65
N ASN A 405 -9.30 15.04 5.31
CA ASN A 405 -9.29 15.38 6.74
C ASN A 405 -8.12 16.29 7.17
N GLN A 406 -7.55 17.03 6.24
CA GLN A 406 -6.46 17.97 6.49
C GLN A 406 -6.82 19.35 5.95
N LEU A 407 -6.66 20.39 6.77
CA LEU A 407 -6.81 21.79 6.35
C LEU A 407 -5.44 22.42 6.13
N TYR A 408 -5.34 23.18 5.05
CA TYR A 408 -4.19 24.01 4.72
C TYR A 408 -4.61 25.48 4.89
N LEU A 409 -3.94 26.20 5.75
CA LEU A 409 -4.21 27.60 6.03
C LEU A 409 -3.54 28.50 4.99
N ASN A 410 -4.12 29.66 4.75
CA ASN A 410 -3.57 30.67 3.85
C ASN A 410 -2.46 31.46 4.54
N GLU A 411 -1.24 30.93 4.49
CA GLU A 411 -0.04 31.53 5.08
C GLU A 411 0.18 32.98 4.55
N THR A 412 0.01 33.18 3.26
CA THR A 412 0.16 34.52 2.64
C THR A 412 -0.77 35.56 3.27
N LEU A 413 -2.03 35.21 3.53
CA LEU A 413 -2.97 36.10 4.18
C LEU A 413 -2.60 36.39 5.64
N ILE A 414 -2.19 35.36 6.36
CA ILE A 414 -1.76 35.45 7.78
C ILE A 414 -0.58 36.41 7.89
N ASP A 415 0.43 36.25 7.03
CA ASP A 415 1.62 37.11 6.97
C ASP A 415 1.27 38.55 6.60
N GLN A 416 0.41 38.79 5.59
CA GLN A 416 -0.04 40.10 5.20
C GLN A 416 -0.75 40.86 6.32
N LYS A 417 -1.42 40.13 7.21
CA LYS A 417 -2.10 40.70 8.39
C LYS A 417 -1.18 40.82 9.61
N ASN A 418 0.11 40.45 9.50
CA ASN A 418 1.10 40.43 10.57
C ASN A 418 0.63 39.62 11.79
N LEU A 419 0.01 38.46 11.57
CA LEU A 419 -0.49 37.58 12.62
C LEU A 419 0.44 36.38 12.82
N SER A 420 0.42 35.84 14.04
CA SER A 420 1.12 34.58 14.32
C SER A 420 0.41 33.40 13.67
N PHE A 421 1.11 32.64 12.82
CA PHE A 421 0.59 31.43 12.19
C PHE A 421 0.10 30.42 13.23
N THR A 422 0.89 30.15 14.27
CA THR A 422 0.53 29.25 15.38
C THR A 422 -0.75 29.69 16.10
N LEU A 423 -0.95 31.02 16.29
CA LEU A 423 -2.17 31.54 16.90
C LEU A 423 -3.40 31.23 16.03
N ILE A 424 -3.33 31.49 14.75
CA ILE A 424 -4.43 31.21 13.81
C ILE A 424 -4.71 29.71 13.73
N GLN A 425 -3.67 28.89 13.70
CA GLN A 425 -3.75 27.42 13.69
C GLN A 425 -4.48 26.88 14.93
N ASP A 426 -4.10 27.36 16.14
CA ASP A 426 -4.76 26.98 17.39
C ASP A 426 -6.23 27.44 17.46
N GLN A 427 -6.54 28.65 17.00
CA GLN A 427 -7.90 29.18 16.93
C GLN A 427 -8.78 28.35 15.98
N ALA A 428 -8.26 28.06 14.79
CA ALA A 428 -8.94 27.26 13.80
C ALA A 428 -9.18 25.82 14.30
N ALA A 429 -8.19 25.19 14.92
CA ALA A 429 -8.33 23.85 15.48
C ALA A 429 -9.38 23.80 16.58
N ARG A 430 -9.38 24.75 17.52
CA ARG A 430 -10.40 24.86 18.57
C ARG A 430 -11.80 25.04 17.99
N PHE A 431 -11.95 25.90 16.99
CA PHE A 431 -13.24 26.13 16.34
C PHE A 431 -13.78 24.84 15.69
N LEU A 432 -12.91 24.09 15.00
CA LEU A 432 -13.29 22.86 14.30
C LEU A 432 -13.73 21.72 15.24
N THR A 433 -13.28 21.71 16.50
CA THR A 433 -13.76 20.71 17.48
C THR A 433 -15.22 20.87 17.88
N HIS A 434 -15.89 21.97 17.53
CA HIS A 434 -17.31 22.17 17.81
C HIS A 434 -18.25 21.62 16.73
N PHE A 435 -17.68 21.09 15.63
CA PHE A 435 -18.49 20.50 14.58
C PHE A 435 -18.85 19.04 14.90
N ASP A 436 -20.09 18.68 14.56
CA ASP A 436 -20.55 17.31 14.65
C ASP A 436 -19.62 16.38 13.85
N GLY A 437 -19.29 15.25 14.42
CA GLY A 437 -18.42 14.26 13.80
C GLY A 437 -16.92 14.50 13.99
N VAL A 438 -16.49 15.65 14.50
CA VAL A 438 -15.06 15.89 14.79
C VAL A 438 -14.75 15.40 16.21
N ALA A 439 -13.91 14.36 16.31
CA ALA A 439 -13.40 13.89 17.58
C ALA A 439 -12.21 14.74 18.05
N ARG A 440 -11.32 15.13 17.13
CA ARG A 440 -10.16 15.98 17.42
C ARG A 440 -9.75 16.81 16.19
N ALA A 441 -9.21 17.99 16.46
CA ALA A 441 -8.51 18.82 15.48
C ALA A 441 -7.12 19.12 16.06
N ILE A 442 -6.07 18.67 15.37
CA ILE A 442 -4.69 18.70 15.87
C ILE A 442 -3.89 19.68 15.03
N PRO A 443 -3.39 20.80 15.62
CA PRO A 443 -2.51 21.73 14.94
C PRO A 443 -1.13 21.08 14.65
N ALA A 444 -0.61 21.29 13.46
CA ALA A 444 0.70 20.80 13.03
C ALA A 444 1.84 21.29 13.92
N ASP A 445 1.77 22.51 14.45
CA ASP A 445 2.76 23.07 15.39
C ASP A 445 2.97 22.16 16.63
N ARG A 446 1.91 21.54 17.13
CA ARG A 446 2.03 20.59 18.25
C ARG A 446 2.75 19.29 17.86
N LEU A 447 2.59 18.85 16.62
CA LEU A 447 3.31 17.69 16.09
C LEU A 447 4.79 17.98 15.91
N ILE A 448 5.12 19.16 15.38
CA ILE A 448 6.51 19.63 15.25
C ILE A 448 7.21 19.69 16.62
N LYS A 449 6.49 20.11 17.65
CA LYS A 449 7.01 20.20 19.03
C LYS A 449 7.00 18.87 19.80
N GLY A 450 6.42 17.81 19.25
CA GLY A 450 6.26 16.53 19.94
C GLY A 450 5.30 16.59 21.14
N GLU A 451 4.34 17.51 21.13
CA GLU A 451 3.41 17.78 22.26
C GLU A 451 2.10 16.97 22.18
N VAL A 452 1.96 16.06 21.21
CA VAL A 452 0.73 15.28 21.03
C VAL A 452 0.78 14.00 21.87
N THR A 453 0.28 14.07 23.09
CA THR A 453 0.15 12.95 24.05
C THR A 453 -1.28 12.43 24.09
N SER A 454 -1.80 11.93 22.97
CA SER A 454 -3.15 11.37 22.92
C SER A 454 -3.12 9.86 22.69
N LEU A 455 -4.27 9.20 22.85
CA LEU A 455 -4.41 7.77 22.54
C LEU A 455 -3.90 7.39 21.13
N TRP A 456 -3.98 8.32 20.18
CA TRP A 456 -3.54 8.14 18.79
C TRP A 456 -2.32 8.99 18.44
N GLY A 457 -1.57 9.48 19.46
CA GLY A 457 -0.45 10.40 19.24
C GLY A 457 0.60 9.85 18.29
N ASP A 458 1.01 8.60 18.48
CA ASP A 458 1.98 7.94 17.60
C ASP A 458 1.47 7.80 16.17
N MET A 459 0.19 7.45 15.97
CA MET A 459 -0.39 7.33 14.62
C MET A 459 -0.42 8.68 13.89
N VAL A 460 -0.79 9.75 14.59
CA VAL A 460 -0.78 11.10 14.03
C VAL A 460 0.64 11.54 13.70
N GLN A 461 1.58 11.28 14.61
CA GLN A 461 2.99 11.60 14.40
C GLN A 461 3.58 10.84 13.20
N ASN A 462 3.25 9.57 13.05
CA ASN A 462 3.66 8.74 11.92
C ASN A 462 3.06 9.23 10.57
N SER A 463 1.95 9.95 10.61
CA SER A 463 1.29 10.50 9.41
C SER A 463 1.83 11.87 9.01
N PHE A 464 2.55 12.56 9.90
CA PHE A 464 2.85 13.97 9.74
C PHE A 464 4.22 14.20 9.10
N ASN A 465 4.21 14.74 7.88
CA ASN A 465 5.39 15.29 7.23
C ASN A 465 5.20 16.82 7.08
N PRO A 466 6.12 17.66 7.62
CA PRO A 466 5.94 19.12 7.66
C PRO A 466 5.71 19.78 6.31
N ASP A 467 6.32 19.26 5.25
CA ASP A 467 6.27 19.85 3.91
C ASP A 467 5.01 19.47 3.13
N ARG A 468 4.34 18.37 3.52
CA ARG A 468 3.27 17.75 2.71
C ARG A 468 1.94 17.66 3.42
N THR A 469 1.95 17.50 4.75
CA THR A 469 0.72 17.39 5.56
C THR A 469 0.08 18.75 5.77
N GLY A 470 -1.25 18.78 5.98
CA GLY A 470 -2.00 19.99 6.29
C GLY A 470 -1.63 20.62 7.65
N ASP A 471 -2.04 21.85 7.85
CA ASP A 471 -1.76 22.63 9.06
C ASP A 471 -2.64 22.22 10.23
N ILE A 472 -3.79 21.60 9.95
CA ILE A 472 -4.68 21.03 10.95
C ILE A 472 -5.13 19.66 10.46
N ILE A 473 -4.90 18.64 11.30
CA ILE A 473 -5.34 17.28 11.08
C ILE A 473 -6.63 17.04 11.84
N LEU A 474 -7.67 16.56 11.15
CA LEU A 474 -8.93 16.16 11.76
C LEU A 474 -8.98 14.65 11.98
N ILE A 475 -9.39 14.25 13.17
CA ILE A 475 -9.82 12.90 13.47
C ILE A 475 -11.34 12.95 13.64
N LEU A 476 -12.05 12.22 12.80
CA LEU A 476 -13.50 12.11 12.90
C LEU A 476 -13.90 11.09 13.97
N GLN A 477 -15.14 11.15 14.45
CA GLN A 477 -15.71 10.19 15.38
C GLN A 477 -15.89 8.81 14.73
N PRO A 478 -15.99 7.72 15.52
CA PRO A 478 -16.26 6.40 14.97
C PRO A 478 -17.50 6.39 14.06
N GLY A 479 -17.38 5.76 12.89
CA GLY A 479 -18.45 5.70 11.90
C GLY A 479 -18.73 6.99 11.14
N TRP A 480 -17.92 8.04 11.34
CA TRP A 480 -18.01 9.27 10.57
C TRP A 480 -16.98 9.29 9.44
N ILE A 481 -17.42 9.71 8.26
CA ILE A 481 -16.56 9.91 7.10
C ILE A 481 -16.73 11.34 6.55
N ASP A 482 -15.79 11.77 5.73
CA ASP A 482 -15.88 13.04 5.01
C ASP A 482 -16.96 12.93 3.90
N GLU A 483 -17.81 13.95 3.75
CA GLU A 483 -18.90 13.99 2.75
C GLU A 483 -18.40 13.83 1.29
N GLU A 484 -17.18 14.30 0.97
CA GLU A 484 -16.57 14.08 -0.35
C GLU A 484 -15.87 12.73 -0.47
N ASN A 485 -15.77 12.00 0.62
CA ASN A 485 -15.15 10.69 0.61
C ASN A 485 -16.09 9.66 -0.01
N THR A 486 -16.28 9.76 -1.33
CA THR A 486 -16.80 8.68 -2.15
C THR A 486 -15.78 7.53 -2.27
N ASP A 487 -14.56 7.77 -1.78
CA ASP A 487 -13.47 6.82 -1.74
C ASP A 487 -13.38 6.21 -0.33
N SER A 488 -13.45 4.90 -0.19
CA SER A 488 -13.35 4.15 1.08
C SER A 488 -11.95 4.20 1.71
N ASP A 489 -11.17 5.21 1.43
CA ASP A 489 -9.84 5.38 2.03
C ASP A 489 -9.95 5.40 3.55
N SER A 490 -9.22 4.52 4.21
CA SER A 490 -9.12 4.47 5.65
C SER A 490 -8.41 5.72 6.17
N ARG A 491 -9.12 6.52 6.96
CA ARG A 491 -8.58 7.79 7.47
C ARG A 491 -8.76 7.95 8.96
N SER A 492 -9.06 6.85 9.62
CA SER A 492 -9.35 6.85 11.04
C SER A 492 -8.36 5.97 11.81
N PRO A 493 -8.19 6.23 13.12
CA PRO A 493 -7.34 5.40 13.98
C PRO A 493 -8.07 4.16 14.51
N TYR A 494 -9.29 3.90 14.06
CA TYR A 494 -10.12 2.84 14.61
C TYR A 494 -9.79 1.48 13.98
N SER A 495 -10.06 0.40 14.74
CA SER A 495 -9.67 -0.96 14.35
C SER A 495 -10.29 -1.42 13.03
N TYR A 496 -11.51 -1.00 12.70
CA TYR A 496 -12.13 -1.36 11.43
C TYR A 496 -11.37 -0.83 10.20
N ASP A 497 -10.57 0.25 10.37
CA ASP A 497 -9.70 0.80 9.34
C ASP A 497 -8.26 0.30 9.43
N THR A 498 -7.80 -0.06 10.63
CA THR A 498 -6.37 -0.32 10.88
C THR A 498 -6.02 -1.79 11.05
N HIS A 499 -6.99 -2.66 11.41
CA HIS A 499 -6.75 -4.09 11.62
C HIS A 499 -6.76 -4.85 10.30
N ILE A 500 -5.64 -5.46 9.97
CA ILE A 500 -5.37 -6.07 8.66
C ILE A 500 -4.78 -7.48 8.80
N PRO A 501 -4.88 -8.34 7.79
CA PRO A 501 -4.17 -9.60 7.78
C PRO A 501 -2.66 -9.41 7.61
N MET A 502 -1.88 -10.28 8.26
CA MET A 502 -0.45 -10.47 8.00
C MET A 502 -0.11 -11.94 8.14
N ILE A 503 0.17 -12.60 7.01
CA ILE A 503 0.37 -14.03 6.92
C ILE A 503 1.65 -14.30 6.14
N TRP A 504 2.51 -15.20 6.66
CA TRP A 504 3.77 -15.60 6.03
C TRP A 504 3.76 -17.09 5.76
N TYR A 505 4.22 -17.52 4.58
CA TYR A 505 4.13 -18.89 4.12
C TYR A 505 5.36 -19.28 3.28
N GLY A 506 5.68 -20.57 3.27
CA GLY A 506 6.72 -21.15 2.43
C GLY A 506 8.08 -21.21 3.12
N TRP A 507 9.12 -20.77 2.47
CA TRP A 507 10.51 -20.90 2.90
C TRP A 507 10.71 -20.68 4.40
N LYS A 508 11.15 -21.77 5.10
CA LYS A 508 11.41 -21.81 6.56
C LYS A 508 10.32 -21.30 7.49
N THR A 509 9.13 -20.96 6.98
CA THR A 509 8.00 -20.61 7.85
C THR A 509 7.43 -21.85 8.52
N SER A 510 6.87 -21.69 9.71
CA SER A 510 6.20 -22.76 10.44
C SER A 510 4.73 -22.43 10.68
N LYS A 511 3.90 -23.48 10.80
CA LYS A 511 2.50 -23.29 11.18
C LYS A 511 2.42 -22.76 12.59
N GLN A 512 2.00 -21.51 12.76
CA GLN A 512 1.72 -20.89 14.06
C GLN A 512 0.82 -19.66 13.92
N THR A 513 0.12 -19.32 14.97
CA THR A 513 -0.60 -18.03 15.10
C THR A 513 0.02 -17.24 16.23
N ILE A 514 0.35 -15.98 15.96
CA ILE A 514 1.03 -15.08 16.88
C ILE A 514 0.08 -13.94 17.22
N HIS A 515 -0.13 -13.70 18.52
CA HIS A 515 -1.11 -12.73 19.02
C HIS A 515 -0.51 -11.40 19.50
N ARG A 516 0.81 -11.21 19.34
CA ARG A 516 1.42 -9.92 19.66
C ARG A 516 1.17 -8.88 18.57
N PRO A 517 1.11 -7.58 18.94
CA PRO A 517 0.97 -6.51 17.97
C PRO A 517 2.15 -6.47 16.99
N VAL A 518 1.85 -6.32 15.72
CA VAL A 518 2.80 -6.08 14.63
C VAL A 518 2.22 -5.05 13.66
N THR A 519 3.07 -4.46 12.83
CA THR A 519 2.62 -3.43 11.89
C THR A 519 3.15 -3.70 10.48
N ILE A 520 2.57 -3.05 9.48
CA ILE A 520 3.08 -3.14 8.10
C ILE A 520 4.52 -2.60 7.97
N LEU A 521 4.96 -1.75 8.89
CA LEU A 521 6.34 -1.24 8.90
C LEU A 521 7.37 -2.34 9.21
N ASP A 522 6.95 -3.43 9.82
CA ASP A 522 7.82 -4.54 10.22
C ASP A 522 8.22 -5.43 9.03
N ILE A 523 7.54 -5.29 7.88
CA ILE A 523 7.75 -6.16 6.70
C ILE A 523 9.14 -5.95 6.11
N ALA A 524 9.51 -4.73 5.71
CA ALA A 524 10.79 -4.48 5.07
C ALA A 524 12.01 -4.77 5.96
N PRO A 525 12.04 -4.39 7.26
CA PRO A 525 13.11 -4.80 8.17
C PRO A 525 13.19 -6.32 8.36
N THR A 526 12.06 -7.03 8.39
CA THR A 526 12.03 -8.49 8.48
C THR A 526 12.62 -9.14 7.23
N LEU A 527 12.23 -8.68 6.04
CA LEU A 527 12.82 -9.13 4.79
C LEU A 527 14.33 -8.83 4.76
N SER A 528 14.76 -7.67 5.23
CA SER A 528 16.18 -7.33 5.33
C SER A 528 16.95 -8.32 6.21
N GLY A 529 16.37 -8.69 7.36
CA GLY A 529 16.94 -9.70 8.26
C GLY A 529 17.02 -11.09 7.62
N ILE A 530 15.94 -11.54 6.97
CA ILE A 530 15.90 -12.85 6.27
C ILE A 530 16.92 -12.87 5.11
N LEU A 531 16.99 -11.80 4.33
CA LEU A 531 17.88 -11.69 3.19
C LEU A 531 19.32 -11.33 3.57
N ASN A 532 19.58 -11.06 4.85
CA ASN A 532 20.87 -10.58 5.34
C ASN A 532 21.43 -9.43 4.48
N ILE A 533 20.62 -8.38 4.35
CA ILE A 533 20.95 -7.13 3.65
C ILE A 533 20.64 -5.94 4.55
N THR A 534 21.15 -4.77 4.20
CA THR A 534 20.85 -3.53 4.92
C THR A 534 19.36 -3.19 4.80
N ALA A 535 18.73 -2.80 5.89
CA ALA A 535 17.35 -2.31 5.87
C ALA A 535 17.26 -0.98 5.09
N PRO A 536 16.09 -0.64 4.53
CA PRO A 536 15.86 0.67 3.93
C PRO A 536 16.21 1.82 4.88
N SER A 537 16.72 2.92 4.34
CA SER A 537 17.30 4.02 5.12
C SER A 537 16.35 4.69 6.11
N GLY A 538 15.06 4.70 5.79
CA GLY A 538 14.00 5.28 6.63
C GLY A 538 13.30 4.28 7.55
N ALA A 539 13.66 2.99 7.52
CA ALA A 539 12.95 1.94 8.22
C ALA A 539 12.94 2.14 9.74
N THR A 540 11.75 2.11 10.34
CA THR A 540 11.54 2.20 11.80
C THR A 540 10.84 0.97 12.36
N GLY A 541 10.32 0.10 11.50
CA GLY A 541 9.69 -1.14 11.89
C GLY A 541 10.65 -2.13 12.55
N LYS A 542 10.10 -3.15 13.16
CA LYS A 542 10.84 -4.17 13.93
C LYS A 542 10.96 -5.46 13.13
N ILE A 543 12.07 -6.16 13.31
CA ILE A 543 12.23 -7.49 12.72
C ILE A 543 11.31 -8.47 13.44
N LEU A 544 10.55 -9.25 12.67
CA LEU A 544 9.69 -10.33 13.17
C LEU A 544 10.56 -11.59 13.38
N PHE A 545 11.23 -11.67 14.52
CA PHE A 545 12.16 -12.76 14.83
C PHE A 545 11.50 -14.15 14.85
N ASP A 546 10.18 -14.23 14.99
CA ASP A 546 9.42 -15.49 14.89
C ASP A 546 9.58 -16.17 13.52
N LEU A 547 9.95 -15.40 12.48
CA LEU A 547 10.16 -15.87 11.11
C LEU A 547 11.63 -16.18 10.80
N ILE A 548 12.55 -15.77 11.67
CA ILE A 548 14.00 -15.96 11.47
C ILE A 548 14.45 -17.09 12.40
N LYS A 549 14.67 -18.28 11.84
CA LYS A 549 15.14 -19.46 12.57
C LYS A 549 16.57 -19.80 12.20
#